data_2f7f899982ac5dd1132c14b705ad6646
#
_entry.id   2f7f899982ac5dd1132c14b705ad6646
#
_cell.length_a   1.000
_cell.length_b   1.000
_cell.length_c   1.000
_cell.angle_alpha   90.00
_cell.angle_beta   90.00
_cell.angle_gamma   90.00
#
_symmetry.space_group_name_H-M   'P 1'
#
loop_
_entity.id
_entity.type
_entity.pdbx_description
1 polymer ?
#
loop_
_entity_poly.entity_id
_entity_poly.type
_entity_poly.pdbx_seq_one_letter_code
_entity_poly.pdbx_strand_id
1 'polypeptide(L)'
;TVFIKKDNDNLKSLDDFEGKTLAVMKGFYEEELLRKYYPQINLLLVNDSVEGLKKVAFNEADGFFDRLAVGNYFLQNHYITNLKPGFEIQDPKFSKDMYLAVNKNNIILRNILEKAKEKITQEELIELKRKWLKENEVKKTISLTKKEEIYLSNRDILTMCVNPSYKPFE
;
A
#
# COMPACT_ATOMS: atom_id res chain seq x y z
N THR A 1 -4.78 3.42 -0.14
CA THR A 1 -4.74 2.72 -1.45
C THR A 1 -6.11 2.19 -1.81
N VAL A 2 -6.48 2.29 -3.07
CA VAL A 2 -7.69 1.64 -3.60
C VAL A 2 -7.29 0.34 -4.30
N PHE A 3 -7.89 -0.77 -3.87
CA PHE A 3 -7.72 -2.09 -4.49
C PHE A 3 -8.78 -2.28 -5.57
N ILE A 4 -8.35 -2.72 -6.74
CA ILE A 4 -9.20 -2.90 -7.93
C ILE A 4 -8.94 -4.27 -8.56
N LYS A 5 -9.74 -4.65 -9.53
CA LYS A 5 -9.47 -5.85 -10.34
C LYS A 5 -8.20 -5.69 -11.18
N LYS A 6 -7.51 -6.80 -11.40
CA LYS A 6 -6.26 -6.83 -12.18
C LYS A 6 -6.43 -6.40 -13.63
N ASP A 7 -7.58 -6.69 -14.21
CA ASP A 7 -7.96 -6.35 -15.59
C ASP A 7 -8.55 -4.95 -15.74
N ASN A 8 -8.72 -4.21 -14.64
CA ASN A 8 -9.24 -2.85 -14.66
C ASN A 8 -8.10 -1.82 -14.52
N ASP A 9 -7.60 -1.31 -15.64
CA ASP A 9 -6.56 -0.28 -15.69
C ASP A 9 -7.11 1.15 -15.86
N ASN A 10 -8.44 1.30 -15.90
CA ASN A 10 -9.10 2.59 -16.13
C ASN A 10 -9.27 3.41 -14.84
N LEU A 11 -9.18 2.78 -13.67
CA LEU A 11 -9.32 3.45 -12.39
C LEU A 11 -7.95 3.84 -11.86
N LYS A 12 -7.65 5.14 -11.88
CA LYS A 12 -6.34 5.71 -11.47
C LYS A 12 -6.46 6.79 -10.40
N SER A 13 -7.67 7.27 -10.15
CA SER A 13 -7.97 8.32 -9.17
C SER A 13 -9.37 8.13 -8.59
N LEU A 14 -9.71 8.88 -7.54
CA LEU A 14 -11.09 8.92 -7.02
C LEU A 14 -12.09 9.51 -8.01
N ASP A 15 -11.65 10.40 -8.89
CA ASP A 15 -12.53 11.01 -9.89
C ASP A 15 -13.03 9.98 -10.91
N ASP A 16 -12.26 8.93 -11.18
CA ASP A 16 -12.67 7.82 -12.07
C ASP A 16 -13.78 6.94 -11.46
N PHE A 17 -14.12 7.17 -10.18
CA PHE A 17 -15.21 6.48 -9.47
C PHE A 17 -16.55 7.22 -9.55
N GLU A 18 -16.67 8.29 -10.32
CA GLU A 18 -17.96 8.92 -10.55
C GLU A 18 -19.00 7.90 -11.05
N GLY A 19 -20.11 7.77 -10.31
CA GLY A 19 -21.16 6.79 -10.57
C GLY A 19 -20.82 5.32 -10.31
N LYS A 20 -19.58 5.01 -9.91
CA LYS A 20 -19.11 3.67 -9.56
C LYS A 20 -19.23 3.40 -8.07
N THR A 21 -19.04 2.15 -7.69
CA THR A 21 -19.16 1.70 -6.30
C THR A 21 -17.77 1.49 -5.67
N LEU A 22 -17.50 2.23 -4.61
CA LEU A 22 -16.30 2.09 -3.79
C LEU A 22 -16.66 1.48 -2.43
N ALA A 23 -16.15 0.30 -2.12
CA ALA A 23 -16.29 -0.30 -0.81
C ALA A 23 -15.37 0.42 0.19
N VAL A 24 -15.89 0.71 1.38
CA VAL A 24 -15.14 1.34 2.48
C VAL A 24 -15.58 0.76 3.82
N MET A 25 -14.71 0.76 4.82
CA MET A 25 -15.05 0.28 6.15
C MET A 25 -16.03 1.23 6.85
N LYS A 26 -17.10 0.66 7.37
CA LYS A 26 -18.15 1.37 8.08
C LYS A 26 -17.61 2.01 9.36
N GLY A 27 -17.94 3.30 9.57
CA GLY A 27 -17.60 4.02 10.79
C GLY A 27 -16.14 4.50 10.86
N PHE A 28 -15.37 4.31 9.81
CA PHE A 28 -14.02 4.87 9.69
C PHE A 28 -14.06 6.28 9.12
N TYR A 29 -13.05 7.09 9.42
CA TYR A 29 -12.98 8.49 8.99
C TYR A 29 -12.95 8.64 7.47
N GLU A 30 -12.49 7.63 6.75
CA GLU A 30 -12.49 7.60 5.29
C GLU A 30 -13.91 7.65 4.72
N GLU A 31 -14.87 6.99 5.37
CA GLU A 31 -16.29 7.05 4.98
C GLU A 31 -16.80 8.49 5.03
N GLU A 32 -16.54 9.20 6.15
CA GLU A 32 -16.98 10.59 6.32
C GLU A 32 -16.36 11.52 5.28
N LEU A 33 -15.06 11.36 5.02
CA LEU A 33 -14.34 12.17 4.02
C LEU A 33 -14.87 11.92 2.61
N LEU A 34 -15.10 10.67 2.23
CA LEU A 34 -15.63 10.33 0.92
C LEU A 34 -17.05 10.90 0.75
N ARG A 35 -17.93 10.74 1.71
CA ARG A 35 -19.27 11.35 1.66
C ARG A 35 -19.26 12.86 1.52
N LYS A 36 -18.30 13.52 2.17
CA LYS A 36 -18.19 14.97 2.17
C LYS A 36 -17.60 15.54 0.89
N TYR A 37 -16.53 14.92 0.38
CA TYR A 37 -15.73 15.49 -0.69
C TYR A 37 -15.91 14.79 -2.04
N TYR A 38 -16.47 13.57 -2.05
CA TYR A 38 -16.70 12.76 -3.24
C TYR A 38 -18.12 12.18 -3.25
N PRO A 39 -19.16 13.02 -3.14
CA PRO A 39 -20.56 12.56 -3.03
C PRO A 39 -21.06 11.85 -4.30
N GLN A 40 -20.35 11.99 -5.43
CA GLN A 40 -20.63 11.31 -6.69
C GLN A 40 -20.25 9.83 -6.70
N ILE A 41 -19.51 9.35 -5.68
CA ILE A 41 -19.12 7.95 -5.54
C ILE A 41 -20.18 7.20 -4.76
N ASN A 42 -20.61 6.04 -5.26
CA ASN A 42 -21.50 5.16 -4.52
C ASN A 42 -20.72 4.39 -3.46
N LEU A 43 -20.97 4.65 -2.17
CA LEU A 43 -20.25 3.96 -1.10
C LEU A 43 -20.96 2.68 -0.70
N LEU A 44 -20.23 1.56 -0.76
CA LEU A 44 -20.62 0.27 -0.21
C LEU A 44 -19.93 0.07 1.15
N LEU A 45 -20.70 0.08 2.23
CA LEU A 45 -20.14 -0.08 3.58
C LEU A 45 -19.90 -1.55 3.89
N VAL A 46 -18.68 -1.87 4.34
CA VAL A 46 -18.27 -3.22 4.74
C VAL A 46 -17.78 -3.22 6.20
N ASN A 47 -17.78 -4.38 6.83
CA ASN A 47 -17.43 -4.50 8.24
C ASN A 47 -15.93 -4.73 8.46
N ASP A 48 -15.24 -5.32 7.49
CA ASP A 48 -13.82 -5.59 7.55
C ASP A 48 -13.16 -5.60 6.16
N SER A 49 -11.83 -5.66 6.14
CA SER A 49 -11.03 -5.64 4.90
C SER A 49 -11.25 -6.87 4.03
N VAL A 50 -11.53 -8.04 4.61
CA VAL A 50 -11.76 -9.27 3.86
C VAL A 50 -13.08 -9.19 3.09
N GLU A 51 -14.13 -8.68 3.76
CA GLU A 51 -15.42 -8.43 3.11
C GLU A 51 -15.24 -7.43 1.95
N GLY A 52 -14.55 -6.30 2.19
CA GLY A 52 -14.30 -5.29 1.15
C GLY A 52 -13.59 -5.85 -0.07
N LEU A 53 -12.51 -6.59 0.13
CA LEU A 53 -11.78 -7.24 -0.96
C LEU A 53 -12.65 -8.26 -1.72
N LYS A 54 -13.47 -9.05 -1.01
CA LYS A 54 -14.39 -10.01 -1.64
C LYS A 54 -15.46 -9.30 -2.47
N LYS A 55 -16.01 -8.16 -2.00
CA LYS A 55 -16.98 -7.37 -2.78
C LYS A 55 -16.40 -6.95 -4.13
N VAL A 56 -15.14 -6.53 -4.18
CA VAL A 56 -14.46 -6.22 -5.46
C VAL A 56 -14.20 -7.49 -6.27
N ALA A 57 -13.71 -8.56 -5.64
CA ALA A 57 -13.41 -9.81 -6.31
C ALA A 57 -14.61 -10.41 -7.03
N PHE A 58 -15.83 -10.24 -6.47
CA PHE A 58 -17.11 -10.75 -7.01
C PHE A 58 -17.91 -9.72 -7.81
N ASN A 59 -17.33 -8.58 -8.19
CA ASN A 59 -17.98 -7.49 -8.95
C ASN A 59 -19.17 -6.82 -8.24
N GLU A 60 -19.22 -6.85 -6.93
CA GLU A 60 -20.23 -6.12 -6.15
C GLU A 60 -19.77 -4.68 -5.85
N ALA A 61 -18.47 -4.40 -6.01
CA ALA A 61 -17.87 -3.06 -5.99
C ALA A 61 -16.78 -2.94 -7.05
N ASP A 62 -16.51 -1.72 -7.52
CA ASP A 62 -15.47 -1.42 -8.51
C ASP A 62 -14.08 -1.30 -7.86
N GLY A 63 -14.04 -0.93 -6.57
CA GLY A 63 -12.82 -0.84 -5.78
C GLY A 63 -13.09 -0.93 -4.28
N PHE A 64 -12.03 -1.16 -3.51
CA PHE A 64 -12.05 -1.16 -2.06
C PHE A 64 -10.92 -0.27 -1.52
N PHE A 65 -11.27 0.67 -0.66
CA PHE A 65 -10.31 1.56 -0.03
C PHE A 65 -9.80 0.98 1.28
N ASP A 66 -8.49 0.71 1.34
CA ASP A 66 -7.81 0.25 2.54
C ASP A 66 -6.33 0.69 2.53
N ARG A 67 -5.62 0.43 3.60
CA ARG A 67 -4.17 0.62 3.67
C ARG A 67 -3.48 -0.46 2.85
N LEU A 68 -2.48 -0.06 2.07
CA LEU A 68 -1.74 -0.95 1.17
C LEU A 68 -1.25 -2.23 1.88
N ALA A 69 -0.64 -2.05 3.07
CA ALA A 69 -0.11 -3.17 3.84
C ALA A 69 -1.19 -4.14 4.30
N VAL A 70 -2.35 -3.62 4.76
CA VAL A 70 -3.48 -4.41 5.25
C VAL A 70 -4.12 -5.18 4.10
N GLY A 71 -4.44 -4.48 3.01
CA GLY A 71 -5.03 -5.11 1.84
C GLY A 71 -4.13 -6.19 1.23
N ASN A 72 -2.83 -5.93 1.07
CA ASN A 72 -1.88 -6.94 0.58
C ASN A 72 -1.80 -8.17 1.49
N TYR A 73 -1.79 -7.98 2.80
CA TYR A 73 -1.83 -9.07 3.76
C TYR A 73 -3.05 -9.97 3.55
N PHE A 74 -4.24 -9.38 3.45
CA PHE A 74 -5.48 -10.15 3.26
C PHE A 74 -5.59 -10.75 1.86
N LEU A 75 -5.14 -10.09 0.79
CA LEU A 75 -5.07 -10.68 -0.54
C LEU A 75 -4.27 -11.99 -0.54
N GLN A 76 -3.11 -12.00 0.13
CA GLN A 76 -2.25 -13.18 0.20
C GLN A 76 -2.84 -14.28 1.09
N ASN A 77 -3.33 -13.94 2.28
CA ASN A 77 -3.82 -14.94 3.24
C ASN A 77 -5.16 -15.56 2.83
N HIS A 78 -5.97 -14.87 2.05
CA HIS A 78 -7.26 -15.38 1.53
C HIS A 78 -7.18 -15.83 0.07
N TYR A 79 -5.96 -15.90 -0.51
CA TYR A 79 -5.71 -16.35 -1.87
C TYR A 79 -6.56 -15.59 -2.92
N ILE A 80 -6.81 -14.30 -2.69
CA ILE A 80 -7.53 -13.45 -3.64
C ILE A 80 -6.54 -12.99 -4.70
N THR A 81 -6.55 -13.66 -5.84
CA THR A 81 -5.53 -13.48 -6.89
C THR A 81 -5.95 -12.57 -8.03
N ASN A 82 -7.23 -12.21 -8.12
CA ASN A 82 -7.80 -11.39 -9.20
C ASN A 82 -7.81 -9.89 -8.91
N LEU A 83 -7.29 -9.47 -7.75
CA LEU A 83 -7.16 -8.08 -7.36
C LEU A 83 -5.70 -7.61 -7.35
N LYS A 84 -5.53 -6.29 -7.43
CA LYS A 84 -4.25 -5.59 -7.29
C LYS A 84 -4.44 -4.26 -6.55
N PRO A 85 -3.39 -3.70 -5.92
CA PRO A 85 -3.35 -2.29 -5.61
C PRO A 85 -3.48 -1.49 -6.91
N GLY A 86 -4.46 -0.62 -7.00
CA GLY A 86 -4.70 0.22 -8.18
C GLY A 86 -3.93 1.53 -8.09
N PHE A 87 -4.30 2.38 -7.15
CA PHE A 87 -3.66 3.68 -6.95
C PHE A 87 -3.69 4.10 -5.47
N GLU A 88 -2.78 5.00 -5.12
CA GLU A 88 -2.79 5.67 -3.82
C GLU A 88 -3.56 7.00 -3.92
N ILE A 89 -4.39 7.26 -2.91
CA ILE A 89 -5.09 8.53 -2.82
C ILE A 89 -4.10 9.58 -2.33
N GLN A 90 -3.78 10.53 -3.21
CA GLN A 90 -2.79 11.59 -2.96
C GLN A 90 -3.35 12.78 -2.17
N ASP A 91 -4.67 12.82 -1.91
CA ASP A 91 -5.28 13.90 -1.15
C ASP A 91 -4.83 13.85 0.33
N PRO A 92 -4.16 14.90 0.84
CA PRO A 92 -3.67 14.95 2.22
C PRO A 92 -4.73 14.72 3.29
N LYS A 93 -6.01 14.93 2.98
CA LYS A 93 -7.13 14.66 3.90
C LYS A 93 -7.21 13.19 4.30
N PHE A 94 -6.79 12.28 3.42
CA PHE A 94 -6.76 10.83 3.66
C PHE A 94 -5.44 10.34 4.26
N SER A 95 -4.43 11.21 4.33
CA SER A 95 -3.14 10.89 4.97
C SER A 95 -3.26 11.14 6.48
N LYS A 96 -3.18 10.07 7.26
CA LYS A 96 -3.18 10.14 8.72
C LYS A 96 -1.97 9.38 9.27
N ASP A 97 -1.22 10.06 10.11
CA ASP A 97 -0.14 9.43 10.87
C ASP A 97 -0.71 8.43 11.87
N MET A 98 0.02 7.36 12.10
CA MET A 98 -0.32 6.39 13.13
C MET A 98 0.44 6.70 14.41
N TYR A 99 -0.28 6.69 15.52
CA TYR A 99 0.28 6.98 16.84
C TYR A 99 0.03 5.83 17.82
N LEU A 100 1.01 5.57 18.68
CA LEU A 100 0.80 4.74 19.85
C LEU A 100 0.12 5.57 20.94
N ALA A 101 -1.07 5.17 21.34
CA ALA A 101 -1.82 5.83 22.40
C ALA A 101 -1.54 5.16 23.75
N VAL A 102 -1.24 5.96 24.75
CA VAL A 102 -1.11 5.53 26.16
C VAL A 102 -2.06 6.35 27.03
N ASN A 103 -2.44 5.82 28.19
CA ASN A 103 -3.21 6.59 29.17
C ASN A 103 -2.44 7.87 29.53
N LYS A 104 -3.14 9.00 29.53
CA LYS A 104 -2.57 10.34 29.79
C LYS A 104 -1.77 10.45 31.11
N ASN A 105 -2.14 9.65 32.11
CA ASN A 105 -1.48 9.63 33.41
C ASN A 105 -0.26 8.72 33.44
N ASN A 106 0.01 7.94 32.40
CA ASN A 106 1.12 7.01 32.35
C ASN A 106 2.32 7.59 31.56
N ILE A 107 2.86 8.71 32.08
CA ILE A 107 3.98 9.44 31.47
C ILE A 107 5.23 8.56 31.38
N ILE A 108 5.46 7.71 32.38
CA ILE A 108 6.62 6.81 32.41
C ILE A 108 6.58 5.85 31.21
N LEU A 109 5.44 5.20 30.97
CA LEU A 109 5.28 4.30 29.84
C LEU A 109 5.46 5.04 28.51
N ARG A 110 4.89 6.24 28.37
CA ARG A 110 5.09 7.06 27.17
C ARG A 110 6.58 7.30 26.90
N ASN A 111 7.33 7.74 27.91
CA ASN A 111 8.74 8.03 27.77
C ASN A 111 9.57 6.78 27.44
N ILE A 112 9.18 5.60 27.98
CA ILE A 112 9.83 4.33 27.63
C ILE A 112 9.58 3.99 26.16
N LEU A 113 8.34 4.12 25.69
CA LEU A 113 7.97 3.82 24.29
C LEU A 113 8.65 4.79 23.29
N GLU A 114 8.75 6.08 23.62
CA GLU A 114 9.49 7.05 22.82
C GLU A 114 10.96 6.65 22.67
N LYS A 115 11.62 6.34 23.78
CA LYS A 115 13.03 5.89 23.76
C LYS A 115 13.21 4.56 23.03
N ALA A 116 12.28 3.63 23.18
CA ALA A 116 12.31 2.35 22.46
C ALA A 116 12.17 2.57 20.94
N LYS A 117 11.24 3.45 20.51
CA LYS A 117 11.05 3.79 19.10
C LYS A 117 12.34 4.36 18.48
N GLU A 118 13.07 5.23 19.19
CA GLU A 118 14.32 5.81 18.70
C GLU A 118 15.45 4.78 18.54
N LYS A 119 15.35 3.63 19.22
CA LYS A 119 16.33 2.55 19.14
C LYS A 119 16.09 1.58 17.99
N ILE A 120 14.90 1.58 17.40
CA ILE A 120 14.57 0.71 16.27
C ILE A 120 15.37 1.17 15.06
N THR A 121 16.21 0.29 14.54
CA THR A 121 17.02 0.55 13.35
C THR A 121 16.21 0.38 12.06
N GLN A 122 16.72 0.92 10.95
CA GLN A 122 16.08 0.72 9.64
C GLN A 122 16.12 -0.75 9.21
N GLU A 123 17.18 -1.47 9.56
CA GLU A 123 17.32 -2.91 9.31
C GLU A 123 16.21 -3.71 10.01
N GLU A 124 15.98 -3.44 11.30
CA GLU A 124 14.90 -4.09 12.06
C GLU A 124 13.51 -3.77 11.48
N LEU A 125 13.28 -2.53 11.03
CA LEU A 125 12.03 -2.15 10.36
C LEU A 125 11.84 -2.90 9.05
N ILE A 126 12.90 -3.08 8.25
CA ILE A 126 12.87 -3.85 7.01
C ILE A 126 12.55 -5.32 7.28
N GLU A 127 13.19 -5.91 8.31
CA GLU A 127 12.91 -7.30 8.70
C GLU A 127 11.47 -7.49 9.17
N LEU A 128 10.95 -6.56 9.99
CA LEU A 128 9.55 -6.60 10.45
C LEU A 128 8.58 -6.47 9.28
N LYS A 129 8.82 -5.55 8.34
CA LYS A 129 8.01 -5.42 7.13
C LYS A 129 8.03 -6.69 6.30
N ARG A 130 9.20 -7.26 6.06
CA ARG A 130 9.34 -8.53 5.32
C ARG A 130 8.61 -9.67 6.00
N LYS A 131 8.70 -9.77 7.33
CA LYS A 131 8.06 -10.82 8.12
C LYS A 131 6.54 -10.73 8.11
N TRP A 132 5.99 -9.53 8.29
CA TRP A 132 4.56 -9.34 8.51
C TRP A 132 3.77 -8.95 7.25
N LEU A 133 4.39 -8.20 6.35
CA LEU A 133 3.71 -7.72 5.15
C LEU A 133 4.02 -8.59 3.93
N LYS A 134 4.92 -9.59 4.06
CA LYS A 134 5.38 -10.42 2.94
C LYS A 134 5.65 -9.58 1.69
N GLU A 135 6.16 -8.38 1.89
CA GLU A 135 6.62 -7.55 0.79
C GLU A 135 7.74 -8.31 0.10
N ASN A 136 7.37 -9.04 -0.95
CA ASN A 136 8.33 -9.55 -1.90
C ASN A 136 8.94 -8.32 -2.57
N GLU A 137 10.20 -8.08 -2.22
CA GLU A 137 11.05 -7.04 -2.79
C GLU A 137 10.58 -5.60 -2.50
N VAL A 138 11.11 -5.04 -1.41
CA VAL A 138 11.51 -3.64 -1.50
C VAL A 138 12.38 -3.56 -2.74
N LYS A 139 11.85 -3.04 -3.86
CA LYS A 139 12.71 -2.57 -4.95
C LYS A 139 13.72 -1.68 -4.26
N LYS A 140 14.96 -2.14 -4.11
CA LYS A 140 16.05 -1.29 -3.71
C LYS A 140 16.09 -0.21 -4.78
N THR A 141 15.44 0.92 -4.51
CA THR A 141 15.61 2.09 -5.35
C THR A 141 17.07 2.49 -5.17
N ILE A 142 17.87 2.10 -6.12
CA ILE A 142 19.25 2.56 -6.19
C ILE A 142 19.12 4.07 -6.42
N SER A 143 19.49 4.86 -5.42
CA SER A 143 19.55 6.31 -5.59
C SER A 143 20.78 6.61 -6.44
N LEU A 144 20.55 6.88 -7.69
CA LEU A 144 21.60 7.27 -8.63
C LEU A 144 21.94 8.75 -8.41
N THR A 145 23.22 9.05 -8.49
CA THR A 145 23.68 10.44 -8.61
C THR A 145 23.35 10.98 -10.01
N LYS A 146 23.24 12.30 -10.14
CA LYS A 146 22.97 12.94 -11.44
C LYS A 146 23.93 12.50 -12.55
N LYS A 147 25.18 12.20 -12.22
CA LYS A 147 26.19 11.68 -13.17
C LYS A 147 25.89 10.26 -13.62
N GLU A 148 25.42 9.41 -12.73
CA GLU A 148 25.04 8.03 -13.03
C GLU A 148 23.76 7.97 -13.87
N GLU A 149 22.78 8.84 -13.58
CA GLU A 149 21.59 8.98 -14.41
C GLU A 149 21.92 9.39 -15.84
N ILE A 150 22.81 10.40 -16.01
CA ILE A 150 23.28 10.85 -17.33
C ILE A 150 24.06 9.74 -18.04
N TYR A 151 24.88 8.99 -17.30
CA TYR A 151 25.62 7.89 -17.88
C TYR A 151 24.69 6.78 -18.42
N LEU A 152 23.62 6.44 -17.69
CA LEU A 152 22.63 5.44 -18.11
C LEU A 152 21.74 5.95 -19.23
N SER A 153 21.28 7.21 -19.15
CA SER A 153 20.39 7.79 -20.18
C SER A 153 21.03 7.93 -21.57
N ASN A 154 22.36 7.98 -21.62
CA ASN A 154 23.13 8.07 -22.87
C ASN A 154 23.52 6.68 -23.45
N ARG A 155 22.96 5.59 -22.93
CA ARG A 155 23.29 4.23 -23.38
C ARG A 155 22.02 3.40 -23.56
N ASP A 156 21.81 2.96 -24.78
CA ASP A 156 20.71 2.05 -25.13
C ASP A 156 20.98 0.60 -24.70
N ILE A 157 22.27 0.23 -24.58
CA ILE A 157 22.69 -1.14 -24.27
C ILE A 157 23.83 -1.10 -23.25
N LEU A 158 23.69 -1.89 -22.21
CA LEU A 158 24.76 -2.21 -21.27
C LEU A 158 25.24 -3.64 -21.55
N THR A 159 26.54 -3.78 -21.84
CA THR A 159 27.14 -5.09 -22.09
C THR A 159 27.77 -5.62 -20.81
N MET A 160 27.42 -6.85 -20.45
CA MET A 160 28.00 -7.55 -19.31
C MET A 160 28.66 -8.84 -19.78
N CYS A 161 29.89 -9.11 -19.31
CA CYS A 161 30.53 -10.40 -19.51
C CYS A 161 30.05 -11.40 -18.48
N VAL A 162 29.51 -12.51 -18.93
CA VAL A 162 29.09 -13.64 -18.09
C VAL A 162 29.80 -14.90 -18.51
N ASN A 163 30.06 -15.82 -17.58
CA ASN A 163 30.59 -17.13 -17.89
C ASN A 163 29.45 -18.13 -18.08
N PRO A 164 29.09 -18.52 -19.30
CA PRO A 164 27.93 -19.35 -19.58
C PRO A 164 27.97 -20.76 -18.95
N SER A 165 29.13 -21.12 -18.40
CA SER A 165 29.37 -22.42 -17.75
C SER A 165 29.24 -22.37 -16.22
N TYR A 166 28.93 -21.21 -15.62
CA TYR A 166 28.95 -21.03 -14.16
C TYR A 166 27.52 -21.12 -13.53
N LYS A 167 26.73 -22.05 -14.04
CA LYS A 167 25.39 -22.32 -13.48
C LYS A 167 25.53 -22.94 -12.08
N PRO A 168 24.67 -22.57 -11.09
CA PRO A 168 23.49 -21.71 -11.17
C PRO A 168 23.74 -20.25 -10.78
N PHE A 169 24.95 -19.75 -10.80
CA PHE A 169 25.32 -18.42 -10.28
C PHE A 169 25.28 -17.30 -11.34
N GLU A 170 25.01 -17.64 -12.60
CA GLU A 170 24.82 -16.69 -13.71
C GLU A 170 23.56 -17.00 -14.52
#